data_2c66e212bea506a6152df1f3ec769b97
#
_entry.id   2c66e212bea506a6152df1f3ec769b97
#
_cell.length_a   1.000
_cell.length_b   1.000
_cell.length_c   1.000
_cell.angle_alpha   90.00
_cell.angle_beta   90.00
_cell.angle_gamma   90.00
#
_symmetry.space_group_name_H-M   'P 1'
#
loop_
_entity.id
_entity.type
_entity.pdbx_description
1 polymer ?
#
loop_
_entity_poly.entity_id
_entity_poly.type
_entity_poly.pdbx_seq_one_letter_code
_entity_poly.pdbx_strand_id
1 'polypeptide(L)'
;METNIFINGRCEEVLRSFDDQSVDFILTSPPYADQRSYGVKNASIKPDKYVEWFKPMAKEFYRVLKNDGSFVLNINDKVVKGVQQTYVFELVIYLCKELHFNLVRDYIWHNPSTPPNIYGTGKYGRTKKSHEYCFWFSKSDKWTFNLDPIRKAYCGDMTKYLEGKGKGGREENSRPSTHSFNCAVKWKDNGGADPGSVLSIANTSSNDTFFKLCKERNIHHPARFPVQLAEFFILAGTNEGDIVLDPFSGSGTACFVAEKFNRRWIGIDANKDYCELAQERMKLEL
;
A
#
# COMPACT_ATOMS: atom_id res chain seq x y z
N MET A 1 -19.44 4.61 -15.55
CA MET A 1 -19.17 4.56 -14.09
C MET A 1 -18.83 5.96 -13.61
N GLU A 2 -19.47 6.45 -12.54
CA GLU A 2 -19.16 7.72 -11.90
C GLU A 2 -17.82 7.60 -11.14
N THR A 3 -17.01 8.65 -11.17
CA THR A 3 -15.70 8.73 -10.51
C THR A 3 -15.60 9.96 -9.62
N ASN A 4 -14.57 10.05 -8.81
CA ASN A 4 -14.33 11.11 -7.81
C ASN A 4 -15.43 11.16 -6.77
N ILE A 5 -15.79 9.96 -6.24
CA ILE A 5 -16.91 9.76 -5.34
C ILE A 5 -16.57 8.76 -4.23
N PHE A 6 -17.10 9.02 -3.02
CA PHE A 6 -17.18 8.02 -1.96
C PHE A 6 -18.56 7.35 -1.98
N ILE A 7 -18.56 6.02 -1.95
CA ILE A 7 -19.77 5.19 -1.97
C ILE A 7 -19.86 4.46 -0.63
N ASN A 8 -20.95 4.69 0.10
CA ASN A 8 -21.22 3.95 1.32
C ASN A 8 -21.84 2.59 1.00
N GLY A 9 -21.17 1.53 1.37
CA GLY A 9 -21.64 0.16 1.16
C GLY A 9 -20.52 -0.87 1.38
N ARG A 10 -20.92 -2.14 1.35
CA ARG A 10 -19.94 -3.23 1.35
C ARG A 10 -19.31 -3.35 -0.03
N CYS A 11 -17.99 -3.41 -0.10
CA CYS A 11 -17.30 -3.33 -1.39
C CYS A 11 -17.69 -4.47 -2.34
N GLU A 12 -17.91 -5.69 -1.84
CA GLU A 12 -18.35 -6.84 -2.64
C GLU A 12 -19.78 -6.70 -3.21
N GLU A 13 -20.59 -5.84 -2.61
CA GLU A 13 -21.94 -5.53 -3.11
C GLU A 13 -21.90 -4.39 -4.12
N VAL A 14 -21.19 -3.31 -3.79
CA VAL A 14 -21.04 -2.12 -4.64
C VAL A 14 -20.35 -2.47 -5.95
N LEU A 15 -19.28 -3.25 -5.90
CA LEU A 15 -18.50 -3.61 -7.08
C LEU A 15 -19.27 -4.44 -8.10
N ARG A 16 -20.35 -5.15 -7.71
CA ARG A 16 -21.21 -5.87 -8.67
C ARG A 16 -21.85 -4.96 -9.72
N SER A 17 -21.99 -3.68 -9.43
CA SER A 17 -22.52 -2.68 -10.37
C SER A 17 -21.46 -2.10 -11.31
N PHE A 18 -20.18 -2.44 -11.11
CA PHE A 18 -19.08 -1.96 -11.95
C PHE A 18 -18.91 -2.89 -13.15
N ASP A 19 -18.56 -2.30 -14.29
CA ASP A 19 -18.22 -3.06 -15.48
C ASP A 19 -16.93 -3.85 -15.27
N ASP A 20 -16.79 -4.97 -15.96
CA ASP A 20 -15.54 -5.72 -16.02
C ASP A 20 -14.43 -4.83 -16.59
N GLN A 21 -13.22 -4.98 -16.08
CA GLN A 21 -12.04 -4.28 -16.60
C GLN A 21 -12.20 -2.74 -16.68
N SER A 22 -12.82 -2.14 -15.66
CA SER A 22 -13.14 -0.71 -15.61
C SER A 22 -12.19 0.10 -14.72
N VAL A 23 -11.34 -0.54 -13.92
CA VAL A 23 -10.43 0.07 -12.93
C VAL A 23 -8.98 -0.18 -13.32
N ASP A 24 -8.14 0.86 -13.26
CA ASP A 24 -6.72 0.78 -13.60
C ASP A 24 -5.87 0.30 -12.43
N PHE A 25 -6.21 0.75 -11.22
CA PHE A 25 -5.39 0.49 -10.05
C PHE A 25 -6.23 0.32 -8.79
N ILE A 26 -5.93 -0.69 -7.99
CA ILE A 26 -6.53 -0.88 -6.66
C ILE A 26 -5.44 -0.72 -5.62
N LEU A 27 -5.61 0.23 -4.69
CA LEU A 27 -4.75 0.39 -3.51
C LEU A 27 -5.63 0.37 -2.27
N THR A 28 -5.39 -0.60 -1.38
CA THR A 28 -6.24 -0.73 -0.21
C THR A 28 -5.57 -1.37 0.99
N SER A 29 -6.11 -1.07 2.17
CA SER A 29 -5.77 -1.68 3.44
C SER A 29 -7.06 -2.16 4.12
N PRO A 30 -7.46 -3.43 3.90
CA PRO A 30 -8.68 -3.97 4.48
C PRO A 30 -8.58 -4.07 6.01
N PRO A 31 -9.71 -4.22 6.71
CA PRO A 31 -9.69 -4.52 8.14
C PRO A 31 -8.80 -5.72 8.45
N TYR A 32 -7.85 -5.55 9.39
CA TYR A 32 -6.96 -6.64 9.80
C TYR A 32 -7.69 -7.59 10.77
N ALA A 33 -7.34 -8.87 10.72
CA ALA A 33 -7.99 -9.89 11.51
C ALA A 33 -7.99 -9.52 13.00
N ASP A 34 -9.17 -9.33 13.60
CA ASP A 34 -9.42 -9.21 15.05
C ASP A 34 -8.53 -8.18 15.79
N GLN A 35 -8.00 -7.20 15.04
CA GLN A 35 -7.07 -6.22 15.61
C GLN A 35 -7.76 -4.95 16.10
N ARG A 36 -8.87 -4.55 15.49
CA ARG A 36 -9.50 -3.24 15.75
C ARG A 36 -11.00 -3.28 15.51
N SER A 37 -11.74 -2.42 16.22
CA SER A 37 -13.15 -2.17 15.93
C SER A 37 -13.27 -1.07 14.87
N TYR A 38 -13.95 -1.36 13.77
CA TYR A 38 -14.17 -0.43 12.67
C TYR A 38 -15.58 0.18 12.68
N GLY A 39 -16.31 0.07 13.82
CA GLY A 39 -17.65 0.64 13.96
C GLY A 39 -18.75 -0.07 13.16
N VAL A 40 -18.44 -1.14 12.45
CA VAL A 40 -19.39 -1.94 11.68
C VAL A 40 -19.69 -3.24 12.42
N LYS A 41 -20.95 -3.62 12.54
CA LYS A 41 -21.34 -4.93 13.13
C LYS A 41 -20.67 -6.07 12.35
N ASN A 42 -20.09 -7.04 13.06
CA ASN A 42 -19.36 -8.19 12.51
C ASN A 42 -18.02 -7.88 11.80
N ALA A 43 -17.39 -6.74 12.07
CA ALA A 43 -16.07 -6.41 11.52
C ALA A 43 -14.89 -7.17 12.17
N SER A 44 -15.14 -7.98 13.22
CA SER A 44 -14.12 -8.80 13.86
C SER A 44 -13.99 -10.14 13.12
N ILE A 45 -12.98 -10.23 12.26
CA ILE A 45 -12.72 -11.43 11.45
C ILE A 45 -11.59 -12.21 12.13
N LYS A 46 -11.86 -13.45 12.52
CA LYS A 46 -10.82 -14.33 13.10
C LYS A 46 -9.76 -14.67 12.06
N PRO A 47 -8.47 -14.81 12.44
CA PRO A 47 -7.40 -15.13 11.51
C PRO A 47 -7.67 -16.38 10.65
N ASP A 48 -8.22 -17.43 11.23
CA ASP A 48 -8.58 -18.69 10.55
C ASP A 48 -9.74 -18.56 9.55
N LYS A 49 -10.48 -17.46 9.56
CA LYS A 49 -11.59 -17.16 8.64
C LYS A 49 -11.27 -16.03 7.68
N TYR A 50 -10.09 -15.44 7.78
CA TYR A 50 -9.75 -14.22 7.04
C TYR A 50 -9.74 -14.43 5.53
N VAL A 51 -9.13 -15.50 5.07
CA VAL A 51 -9.06 -15.82 3.63
C VAL A 51 -10.46 -16.04 3.06
N GLU A 52 -11.29 -16.85 3.74
CA GLU A 52 -12.67 -17.11 3.31
C GLU A 52 -13.51 -15.83 3.26
N TRP A 53 -13.32 -14.95 4.24
CA TRP A 53 -13.98 -13.65 4.26
C TRP A 53 -13.54 -12.77 3.08
N PHE A 54 -12.26 -12.80 2.70
CA PHE A 54 -11.71 -11.95 1.64
C PHE A 54 -12.03 -12.45 0.23
N LYS A 55 -12.30 -13.74 0.05
CA LYS A 55 -12.55 -14.37 -1.26
C LYS A 55 -13.59 -13.68 -2.13
N PRO A 56 -14.79 -13.32 -1.65
CA PRO A 56 -15.79 -12.64 -2.48
C PRO A 56 -15.30 -11.30 -3.02
N MET A 57 -14.61 -10.52 -2.19
CA MET A 57 -14.05 -9.23 -2.54
C MET A 57 -12.91 -9.38 -3.57
N ALA A 58 -12.00 -10.33 -3.34
CA ALA A 58 -10.90 -10.59 -4.25
C ALA A 58 -11.36 -10.98 -5.67
N LYS A 59 -12.46 -11.73 -5.79
CA LYS A 59 -13.07 -12.07 -7.09
C LYS A 59 -13.56 -10.82 -7.82
N GLU A 60 -14.20 -9.90 -7.10
CA GLU A 60 -14.64 -8.64 -7.68
C GLU A 60 -13.44 -7.74 -8.05
N PHE A 61 -12.39 -7.69 -7.22
CA PHE A 61 -11.16 -6.95 -7.56
C PHE A 61 -10.54 -7.47 -8.86
N TYR A 62 -10.46 -8.80 -9.00
CA TYR A 62 -9.96 -9.40 -10.23
C TYR A 62 -10.84 -9.07 -11.44
N ARG A 63 -12.17 -9.10 -11.29
CA ARG A 63 -13.13 -8.83 -12.37
C ARG A 63 -13.05 -7.39 -12.85
N VAL A 64 -13.12 -6.42 -11.92
CA VAL A 64 -13.16 -4.99 -12.26
C VAL A 64 -11.80 -4.43 -12.69
N LEU A 65 -10.70 -5.06 -12.31
CA LEU A 65 -9.36 -4.61 -12.68
C LEU A 65 -9.11 -4.87 -14.16
N LYS A 66 -8.56 -3.88 -14.88
CA LYS A 66 -8.12 -4.02 -16.26
C LYS A 66 -7.03 -5.08 -16.40
N ASN A 67 -6.80 -5.60 -17.61
CA ASN A 67 -5.79 -6.64 -17.84
C ASN A 67 -4.36 -6.16 -17.54
N ASP A 68 -4.07 -4.90 -17.79
CA ASP A 68 -2.79 -4.22 -17.47
C ASP A 68 -2.84 -3.48 -16.12
N GLY A 69 -3.93 -3.65 -15.38
CA GLY A 69 -4.13 -3.04 -14.07
C GLY A 69 -3.35 -3.74 -12.95
N SER A 70 -3.18 -3.02 -11.86
CA SER A 70 -2.46 -3.50 -10.68
C SER A 70 -3.28 -3.40 -9.40
N PHE A 71 -3.02 -4.32 -8.48
CA PHE A 71 -3.62 -4.34 -7.15
C PHE A 71 -2.53 -4.34 -6.08
N VAL A 72 -2.54 -3.33 -5.21
CA VAL A 72 -1.64 -3.24 -4.05
C VAL A 72 -2.44 -3.44 -2.77
N LEU A 73 -2.06 -4.47 -2.02
CA LEU A 73 -2.66 -4.86 -0.75
C LEU A 73 -1.71 -4.51 0.40
N ASN A 74 -2.06 -3.48 1.19
CA ASN A 74 -1.40 -3.24 2.49
C ASN A 74 -2.10 -4.05 3.56
N ILE A 75 -1.36 -4.94 4.23
CA ILE A 75 -1.90 -5.86 5.22
C ILE A 75 -0.88 -6.20 6.30
N ASN A 76 -1.38 -6.49 7.51
CA ASN A 76 -0.56 -6.93 8.61
C ASN A 76 -1.10 -8.24 9.22
N ASP A 77 -0.20 -9.04 9.78
CA ASP A 77 -0.57 -10.24 10.52
C ASP A 77 -0.91 -9.94 11.99
N LYS A 78 -1.42 -10.93 12.68
CA LYS A 78 -1.75 -10.90 14.10
C LYS A 78 -1.01 -11.99 14.87
N VAL A 79 -0.70 -11.71 16.13
CA VAL A 79 -0.20 -12.68 17.08
C VAL A 79 -1.35 -13.11 18.01
N VAL A 80 -1.64 -14.41 18.06
CA VAL A 80 -2.65 -15.01 18.93
C VAL A 80 -1.97 -16.00 19.87
N LYS A 81 -2.15 -15.84 21.18
CA LYS A 81 -1.51 -16.71 22.19
C LYS A 81 -0.02 -16.96 21.99
N GLY A 82 0.70 -15.90 21.58
CA GLY A 82 2.13 -15.97 21.33
C GLY A 82 2.53 -16.55 19.96
N VAL A 83 1.61 -16.94 19.08
CA VAL A 83 1.87 -17.48 17.74
C VAL A 83 1.47 -16.47 16.67
N GLN A 84 2.39 -16.15 15.77
CA GLN A 84 2.12 -15.31 14.60
C GLN A 84 1.24 -16.08 13.62
N GLN A 85 0.14 -15.45 13.18
CA GLN A 85 -0.83 -16.09 12.31
C GLN A 85 -0.40 -15.95 10.84
N THR A 86 -0.68 -16.97 10.04
CA THR A 86 -0.21 -17.12 8.66
C THR A 86 -1.19 -16.63 7.60
N TYR A 87 -2.37 -16.16 7.98
CA TYR A 87 -3.47 -15.80 7.06
C TYR A 87 -3.06 -14.81 5.94
N VAL A 88 -2.08 -13.95 6.21
CA VAL A 88 -1.55 -13.00 5.21
C VAL A 88 -0.91 -13.75 4.05
N PHE A 89 -0.07 -14.75 4.35
CA PHE A 89 0.61 -15.56 3.33
C PHE A 89 -0.37 -16.51 2.63
N GLU A 90 -1.32 -17.07 3.37
CA GLU A 90 -2.40 -17.91 2.82
C GLU A 90 -3.24 -17.11 1.81
N LEU A 91 -3.54 -15.83 2.13
CA LEU A 91 -4.24 -14.93 1.21
C LEU A 91 -3.42 -14.67 -0.06
N VAL A 92 -2.12 -14.40 0.06
CA VAL A 92 -1.24 -14.22 -1.10
C VAL A 92 -1.24 -15.48 -1.98
N ILE A 93 -1.13 -16.66 -1.37
CA ILE A 93 -1.17 -17.94 -2.09
C ILE A 93 -2.51 -18.10 -2.82
N TYR A 94 -3.63 -17.81 -2.15
CA TYR A 94 -4.96 -17.85 -2.75
C TYR A 94 -5.08 -16.90 -3.96
N LEU A 95 -4.65 -15.64 -3.81
CA LEU A 95 -4.67 -14.67 -4.89
C LEU A 95 -3.86 -15.13 -6.11
N CYS A 96 -2.68 -15.73 -5.87
CA CYS A 96 -1.82 -16.19 -6.97
C CYS A 96 -2.28 -17.52 -7.58
N LYS A 97 -2.70 -18.49 -6.77
CA LYS A 97 -2.97 -19.86 -7.24
C LYS A 97 -4.40 -20.06 -7.72
N GLU A 98 -5.36 -19.42 -7.06
CA GLU A 98 -6.79 -19.61 -7.35
C GLU A 98 -7.38 -18.50 -8.23
N LEU A 99 -6.92 -17.24 -8.04
CA LEU A 99 -7.39 -16.11 -8.84
C LEU A 99 -6.41 -15.71 -9.94
N HIS A 100 -5.24 -16.37 -10.03
CA HIS A 100 -4.24 -16.14 -11.08
C HIS A 100 -3.69 -14.72 -11.16
N PHE A 101 -3.65 -14.00 -10.03
CA PHE A 101 -2.84 -12.79 -9.96
C PHE A 101 -1.35 -13.12 -10.02
N ASN A 102 -0.56 -12.31 -10.71
CA ASN A 102 0.89 -12.37 -10.66
C ASN A 102 1.38 -11.53 -9.47
N LEU A 103 2.13 -12.11 -8.55
CA LEU A 103 2.82 -11.33 -7.51
C LEU A 103 4.02 -10.61 -8.15
N VAL A 104 3.90 -9.31 -8.35
CA VAL A 104 4.96 -8.46 -8.94
C VAL A 104 6.06 -8.21 -7.93
N ARG A 105 5.70 -7.82 -6.70
CA ARG A 105 6.66 -7.52 -5.62
C ARG A 105 6.00 -7.56 -4.25
N ASP A 106 6.77 -8.01 -3.27
CA ASP A 106 6.52 -7.93 -1.84
C ASP A 106 7.26 -6.71 -1.26
N TYR A 107 6.58 -5.58 -1.20
CA TYR A 107 7.12 -4.41 -0.51
C TYR A 107 6.91 -4.53 0.99
N ILE A 108 7.86 -3.99 1.75
CA ILE A 108 7.77 -3.85 3.19
C ILE A 108 7.64 -2.37 3.53
N TRP A 109 6.52 -1.99 4.13
CA TRP A 109 6.41 -0.68 4.75
C TRP A 109 6.99 -0.76 6.17
N HIS A 110 8.18 -0.22 6.36
CA HIS A 110 8.83 -0.06 7.66
C HIS A 110 8.39 1.26 8.28
N ASN A 111 7.76 1.19 9.47
CA ASN A 111 7.43 2.36 10.28
C ASN A 111 8.46 2.56 11.38
N PRO A 112 9.44 3.46 11.22
CA PRO A 112 10.49 3.70 12.21
C PRO A 112 9.94 4.26 13.54
N SER A 113 8.77 4.92 13.50
CA SER A 113 8.10 5.52 14.66
C SER A 113 7.22 4.54 15.44
N THR A 114 7.24 3.24 15.12
CA THR A 114 6.45 2.25 15.86
C THR A 114 6.88 2.24 17.34
N PRO A 115 5.97 2.54 18.28
CA PRO A 115 6.32 2.54 19.70
C PRO A 115 6.66 1.13 20.18
N PRO A 116 7.45 0.99 21.25
CA PRO A 116 7.62 -0.29 21.91
C PRO A 116 6.26 -0.74 22.45
N ASN A 117 5.87 -1.98 22.15
CA ASN A 117 4.67 -2.57 22.71
C ASN A 117 5.01 -3.66 23.72
N ILE A 118 4.07 -3.95 24.63
CA ILE A 118 4.22 -4.94 25.69
C ILE A 118 4.54 -6.33 25.12
N TYR A 119 4.08 -6.63 23.91
CA TYR A 119 4.26 -7.91 23.23
C TYR A 119 5.57 -8.01 22.44
N GLY A 120 6.27 -6.91 22.23
CA GLY A 120 7.55 -6.83 21.54
C GLY A 120 8.76 -6.78 22.47
N THR A 121 8.56 -6.85 23.80
CA THR A 121 9.64 -6.95 24.75
C THR A 121 9.98 -8.41 25.01
N GLY A 122 11.23 -8.71 25.40
CA GLY A 122 11.75 -10.07 25.58
C GLY A 122 10.92 -11.04 26.41
N LYS A 123 9.90 -10.55 27.14
CA LYS A 123 8.95 -11.37 27.90
C LYS A 123 8.27 -12.47 27.05
N TYR A 124 8.08 -12.25 25.76
CA TYR A 124 7.45 -13.19 24.83
C TYR A 124 8.41 -13.76 23.80
N GLY A 125 9.73 -13.60 23.98
CA GLY A 125 10.75 -14.19 23.11
C GLY A 125 10.76 -13.66 21.68
N ARG A 126 10.35 -12.38 21.47
CA ARG A 126 10.35 -11.76 20.15
C ARG A 126 10.65 -10.26 20.19
N THR A 127 11.09 -9.72 19.06
CA THR A 127 11.28 -8.29 18.87
C THR A 127 9.94 -7.61 18.54
N LYS A 128 9.89 -6.26 18.66
CA LYS A 128 8.73 -5.48 18.19
C LYS A 128 8.59 -5.62 16.67
N LYS A 129 7.35 -5.75 16.19
CA LYS A 129 7.08 -5.66 14.77
C LYS A 129 6.99 -4.20 14.36
N SER A 130 7.83 -3.78 13.42
CA SER A 130 7.92 -2.39 12.94
C SER A 130 7.59 -2.26 11.45
N HIS A 131 6.95 -3.27 10.87
CA HIS A 131 6.62 -3.28 9.45
C HIS A 131 5.25 -3.86 9.17
N GLU A 132 4.73 -3.50 8.01
CA GLU A 132 3.56 -4.10 7.37
C GLU A 132 3.92 -4.54 5.95
N TYR A 133 3.14 -5.45 5.41
CA TYR A 133 3.32 -5.93 4.03
C TYR A 133 2.52 -5.06 3.07
N CYS A 134 3.11 -4.80 1.89
CA CYS A 134 2.41 -4.20 0.75
C CYS A 134 2.68 -5.08 -0.46
N PHE A 135 1.77 -6.00 -0.73
CA PHE A 135 1.90 -6.91 -1.86
C PHE A 135 1.36 -6.24 -3.12
N TRP A 136 2.20 -6.14 -4.14
CA TRP A 136 1.81 -5.65 -5.46
C TRP A 136 1.52 -6.82 -6.37
N PHE A 137 0.30 -6.86 -6.90
CA PHE A 137 -0.16 -7.86 -7.85
C PHE A 137 -0.49 -7.19 -9.18
N SER A 138 -0.33 -7.94 -10.29
CA SER A 138 -0.84 -7.61 -11.61
C SER A 138 -1.78 -8.70 -12.11
N LYS A 139 -2.68 -8.34 -13.02
CA LYS A 139 -3.61 -9.30 -13.62
C LYS A 139 -2.97 -10.07 -14.80
N SER A 140 -1.98 -9.48 -15.45
CA SER A 140 -1.26 -10.09 -16.57
C SER A 140 0.25 -9.90 -16.42
N ASP A 141 1.02 -10.29 -17.42
CA ASP A 141 2.46 -10.07 -17.53
C ASP A 141 2.84 -8.63 -17.92
N LYS A 142 1.83 -7.78 -18.15
CA LYS A 142 1.99 -6.34 -18.49
C LYS A 142 1.24 -5.51 -17.46
N TRP A 143 1.91 -4.52 -16.91
CA TRP A 143 1.32 -3.55 -15.99
C TRP A 143 2.02 -2.20 -16.14
N THR A 144 1.33 -1.13 -15.76
CA THR A 144 1.92 0.21 -15.69
C THR A 144 2.94 0.26 -14.56
N PHE A 145 4.16 0.74 -14.88
CA PHE A 145 5.19 1.02 -13.88
C PHE A 145 6.00 2.25 -14.25
N ASN A 146 5.83 3.32 -13.50
CA ASN A 146 6.50 4.61 -13.68
C ASN A 146 7.57 4.77 -12.59
N LEU A 147 8.83 4.64 -12.96
CA LEU A 147 9.94 4.70 -12.01
C LEU A 147 10.33 6.15 -11.63
N ASP A 148 10.30 7.07 -12.60
CA ASP A 148 10.83 8.42 -12.43
C ASP A 148 10.14 9.22 -11.31
N PRO A 149 8.80 9.21 -11.15
CA PRO A 149 8.12 9.97 -10.11
C PRO A 149 8.37 9.43 -8.69
N ILE A 150 8.90 8.21 -8.55
CA ILE A 150 9.18 7.58 -7.25
C ILE A 150 10.68 7.50 -6.93
N ARG A 151 11.55 8.05 -7.78
CA ARG A 151 12.99 8.09 -7.52
C ARG A 151 13.30 8.86 -6.23
N LYS A 152 14.34 8.41 -5.55
CA LYS A 152 14.86 9.07 -4.35
C LYS A 152 16.05 9.94 -4.72
N ALA A 153 16.30 10.98 -3.91
CA ALA A 153 17.54 11.75 -4.05
C ALA A 153 18.76 10.82 -3.97
N TYR A 154 19.76 11.11 -4.79
CA TYR A 154 21.03 10.40 -4.68
C TYR A 154 21.65 10.59 -3.28
N CYS A 155 22.27 9.56 -2.75
CA CYS A 155 23.13 9.71 -1.59
C CYS A 155 24.44 10.45 -1.98
N GLY A 156 25.10 11.09 -1.02
CA GLY A 156 26.26 11.96 -1.26
C GLY A 156 27.42 11.35 -2.06
N ASP A 157 27.60 10.03 -1.99
CA ASP A 157 28.65 9.34 -2.76
C ASP A 157 28.28 9.26 -4.25
N MET A 158 27.00 8.97 -4.59
CA MET A 158 26.54 8.95 -5.97
C MET A 158 26.64 10.33 -6.64
N THR A 159 26.32 11.40 -5.91
CA THR A 159 26.46 12.77 -6.41
C THR A 159 27.90 13.06 -6.84
N LYS A 160 28.89 12.62 -6.04
CA LYS A 160 30.32 12.75 -6.39
C LYS A 160 30.69 11.98 -7.66
N TYR A 161 30.12 10.79 -7.88
CA TYR A 161 30.35 10.02 -9.11
C TYR A 161 29.78 10.72 -10.34
N LEU A 162 28.59 11.27 -10.24
CA LEU A 162 27.95 12.03 -11.33
C LEU A 162 28.72 13.32 -11.65
N GLU A 163 29.30 13.97 -10.65
CA GLU A 163 30.16 15.15 -10.82
C GLU A 163 31.57 14.82 -11.36
N GLY A 164 31.88 13.56 -11.64
CA GLY A 164 33.21 13.11 -12.05
C GLY A 164 34.27 13.16 -10.94
N LYS A 165 33.88 13.42 -9.69
CA LYS A 165 34.75 13.48 -8.51
C LYS A 165 34.83 12.15 -7.76
N GLY A 166 34.10 11.15 -8.17
CA GLY A 166 34.14 9.80 -7.58
C GLY A 166 35.47 9.14 -7.93
N LYS A 167 36.15 8.54 -6.94
CA LYS A 167 37.31 7.69 -7.20
C LYS A 167 36.85 6.51 -8.04
N GLY A 168 37.23 6.52 -9.31
CA GLY A 168 36.96 5.43 -10.25
C GLY A 168 37.56 4.12 -9.73
N GLY A 169 36.78 3.05 -9.88
CA GLY A 169 37.28 1.70 -9.80
C GLY A 169 37.70 1.23 -8.42
N ARG A 170 36.87 0.41 -7.78
CA ARG A 170 37.42 -0.61 -6.87
C ARG A 170 38.16 -1.62 -7.73
N GLU A 171 39.43 -1.93 -7.35
CA GLU A 171 40.20 -2.99 -7.96
C GLU A 171 39.40 -4.29 -8.01
N GLU A 172 39.49 -4.98 -9.13
CA GLU A 172 38.71 -6.15 -9.53
C GLU A 172 38.74 -7.33 -8.53
N ASN A 173 39.62 -7.30 -7.51
CA ASN A 173 40.05 -8.49 -6.76
C ASN A 173 39.67 -8.47 -5.26
N SER A 174 38.81 -7.61 -4.78
CA SER A 174 38.62 -7.49 -3.32
C SER A 174 37.40 -8.21 -2.73
N ARG A 175 36.65 -9.01 -3.51
CA ARG A 175 35.49 -9.74 -2.99
C ARG A 175 35.58 -11.26 -3.23
N PRO A 176 35.28 -12.07 -2.19
CA PRO A 176 35.25 -13.54 -2.31
C PRO A 176 34.14 -14.07 -3.21
N SER A 177 33.18 -13.22 -3.66
CA SER A 177 32.11 -13.62 -4.56
C SER A 177 32.52 -13.38 -6.00
N THR A 178 32.25 -14.37 -6.88
CA THR A 178 32.49 -14.33 -8.33
C THR A 178 31.71 -13.24 -9.11
N HIS A 179 30.99 -12.37 -8.42
CA HIS A 179 30.31 -11.25 -9.04
C HIS A 179 31.27 -10.08 -9.27
N SER A 180 31.76 -9.94 -10.49
CA SER A 180 32.43 -8.74 -10.93
C SER A 180 31.43 -7.62 -11.17
N PHE A 181 31.54 -6.52 -10.40
CA PHE A 181 30.91 -5.28 -10.79
C PHE A 181 31.76 -4.65 -11.90
N ASN A 182 31.16 -4.53 -13.09
CA ASN A 182 31.85 -3.87 -14.21
C ASN A 182 31.99 -2.37 -13.91
N CYS A 183 33.17 -1.98 -13.41
CA CYS A 183 33.49 -0.60 -13.02
C CYS A 183 33.62 0.35 -14.22
N ALA A 184 33.48 -0.16 -15.45
CA ALA A 184 33.57 0.61 -16.69
C ALA A 184 32.21 1.23 -17.15
N VAL A 185 31.11 0.97 -16.44
CA VAL A 185 29.82 1.55 -16.76
C VAL A 185 29.84 3.04 -16.41
N LYS A 186 29.79 3.91 -17.42
CA LYS A 186 29.52 5.32 -17.18
C LYS A 186 28.13 5.45 -16.58
N TRP A 187 28.07 5.91 -15.35
CA TRP A 187 26.80 6.18 -14.68
C TRP A 187 26.08 7.31 -15.43
N LYS A 188 24.86 7.03 -15.86
CA LYS A 188 23.98 8.04 -16.43
C LYS A 188 23.15 8.65 -15.31
N ASP A 189 23.04 9.96 -15.32
CA ASP A 189 22.09 10.63 -14.42
C ASP A 189 20.66 10.30 -14.85
N ASN A 190 19.92 9.63 -14.00
CA ASN A 190 18.52 9.29 -14.22
C ASN A 190 17.57 10.18 -13.38
N GLY A 191 18.07 11.29 -12.81
CA GLY A 191 17.29 12.20 -11.97
C GLY A 191 17.08 11.71 -10.53
N GLY A 192 17.71 10.60 -10.14
CA GLY A 192 17.60 10.03 -8.80
C GLY A 192 17.87 8.52 -8.75
N ALA A 193 18.00 8.01 -7.54
CA ALA A 193 18.22 6.58 -7.28
C ALA A 193 16.90 5.81 -7.30
N ASP A 194 16.93 4.61 -7.84
CA ASP A 194 15.80 3.68 -7.82
C ASP A 194 15.44 3.32 -6.36
N PRO A 195 14.16 3.35 -5.97
CA PRO A 195 13.74 2.97 -4.63
C PRO A 195 13.89 1.46 -4.43
N GLY A 196 14.27 1.05 -3.21
CA GLY A 196 14.24 -0.36 -2.82
C GLY A 196 12.84 -0.83 -2.43
N SER A 197 12.69 -2.14 -2.21
CA SER A 197 11.42 -2.75 -1.78
C SER A 197 11.11 -2.54 -0.28
N VAL A 198 12.00 -1.94 0.49
CA VAL A 198 11.74 -1.54 1.88
C VAL A 198 11.51 -0.03 1.92
N LEU A 199 10.25 0.34 2.18
CA LEU A 199 9.79 1.71 2.24
C LEU A 199 9.80 2.18 3.71
N SER A 200 10.80 2.97 4.10
CA SER A 200 10.89 3.51 5.46
C SER A 200 10.13 4.83 5.53
N ILE A 201 8.87 4.77 5.98
CA ILE A 201 7.94 5.90 6.04
C ILE A 201 7.32 5.94 7.43
N ALA A 202 7.52 7.04 8.16
CA ALA A 202 6.93 7.22 9.47
C ALA A 202 5.42 7.46 9.37
N ASN A 203 4.64 6.82 10.24
CA ASN A 203 3.21 7.10 10.38
C ASN A 203 3.00 8.16 11.46
N THR A 204 3.16 9.42 11.10
CA THR A 204 3.10 10.58 12.02
C THR A 204 1.83 11.43 11.87
N SER A 205 0.83 10.94 11.15
CA SER A 205 -0.39 11.70 10.80
C SER A 205 -1.38 11.91 11.96
N SER A 206 -0.91 11.95 13.21
CA SER A 206 -1.79 12.12 14.40
C SER A 206 -2.42 13.50 14.56
N ASN A 207 -2.02 14.50 13.75
CA ASN A 207 -2.51 15.88 13.84
C ASN A 207 -3.01 16.46 12.52
N ASP A 208 -3.30 15.61 11.52
CA ASP A 208 -3.84 16.06 10.24
C ASP A 208 -5.32 16.45 10.32
N THR A 209 -5.84 16.99 9.22
CA THR A 209 -7.24 17.44 9.11
C THR A 209 -8.23 16.33 9.43
N PHE A 210 -8.00 15.12 8.92
CA PHE A 210 -8.90 14.00 9.18
C PHE A 210 -8.96 13.63 10.68
N PHE A 211 -7.82 13.65 11.37
CA PHE A 211 -7.79 13.40 12.81
C PHE A 211 -8.56 14.47 13.60
N LYS A 212 -8.42 15.75 13.20
CA LYS A 212 -9.19 16.86 13.80
C LYS A 212 -10.69 16.66 13.61
N LEU A 213 -11.13 16.35 12.39
CA LEU A 213 -12.52 16.06 12.07
C LEU A 213 -13.07 14.87 12.87
N CYS A 214 -12.30 13.79 12.98
CA CYS A 214 -12.65 12.64 13.82
C CYS A 214 -12.87 13.04 15.28
N LYS A 215 -11.98 13.87 15.82
CA LYS A 215 -12.06 14.36 17.20
C LYS A 215 -13.28 15.25 17.42
N GLU A 216 -13.55 16.16 16.51
CA GLU A 216 -14.70 17.08 16.56
C GLU A 216 -16.04 16.34 16.54
N ARG A 217 -16.13 15.26 15.76
CA ARG A 217 -17.35 14.44 15.63
C ARG A 217 -17.39 13.24 16.60
N ASN A 218 -16.39 13.09 17.48
CA ASN A 218 -16.24 11.95 18.39
C ASN A 218 -16.28 10.59 17.65
N ILE A 219 -15.68 10.54 16.46
CA ILE A 219 -15.55 9.33 15.64
C ILE A 219 -14.16 8.76 15.81
N HIS A 220 -14.06 7.44 16.05
CA HIS A 220 -12.78 6.76 16.17
C HIS A 220 -12.43 6.03 14.87
N HIS A 221 -11.33 6.44 14.20
CA HIS A 221 -10.77 5.72 13.06
C HIS A 221 -9.46 5.04 13.48
N PRO A 222 -9.40 3.71 13.47
CA PRO A 222 -8.34 2.97 14.17
C PRO A 222 -6.99 2.94 13.46
N ALA A 223 -6.96 3.07 12.12
CA ALA A 223 -5.71 2.94 11.36
C ALA A 223 -5.80 3.60 9.98
N ARG A 224 -4.69 4.20 9.59
CA ARG A 224 -4.48 4.76 8.25
C ARG A 224 -3.04 4.49 7.83
N PHE A 225 -2.82 4.25 6.56
CA PHE A 225 -1.47 4.33 6.02
C PHE A 225 -1.11 5.80 5.68
N PRO A 226 0.16 6.18 5.72
CA PRO A 226 0.58 7.56 5.46
C PRO A 226 0.40 7.93 3.97
N VAL A 227 0.18 9.22 3.72
CA VAL A 227 0.04 9.78 2.36
C VAL A 227 1.22 9.39 1.46
N GLN A 228 2.44 9.44 1.98
CA GLN A 228 3.64 9.09 1.22
C GLN A 228 3.67 7.63 0.74
N LEU A 229 3.03 6.72 1.47
CA LEU A 229 2.90 5.33 1.02
C LEU A 229 1.94 5.21 -0.17
N ALA A 230 0.81 5.93 -0.12
CA ALA A 230 -0.13 6.00 -1.23
C ALA A 230 0.50 6.69 -2.46
N GLU A 231 1.22 7.79 -2.24
CA GLU A 231 1.95 8.51 -3.31
C GLU A 231 2.91 7.58 -4.05
N PHE A 232 3.70 6.80 -3.30
CA PHE A 232 4.62 5.84 -3.89
C PHE A 232 3.92 4.87 -4.84
N PHE A 233 2.86 4.21 -4.39
CA PHE A 233 2.19 3.18 -5.18
C PHE A 233 1.34 3.74 -6.32
N ILE A 234 0.61 4.83 -6.09
CA ILE A 234 -0.24 5.47 -7.12
C ILE A 234 0.63 6.05 -8.23
N LEU A 235 1.69 6.78 -7.91
CA LEU A 235 2.58 7.35 -8.92
C LEU A 235 3.33 6.27 -9.71
N ALA A 236 3.75 5.19 -9.03
CA ALA A 236 4.40 4.08 -9.70
C ALA A 236 3.46 3.30 -10.63
N GLY A 237 2.21 3.07 -10.21
CA GLY A 237 1.30 2.14 -10.87
C GLY A 237 0.23 2.75 -11.75
N THR A 238 0.22 4.09 -11.94
CA THR A 238 -0.84 4.77 -12.70
C THR A 238 -0.31 5.93 -13.52
N ASN A 239 -1.04 6.28 -14.59
CA ASN A 239 -0.89 7.50 -15.37
C ASN A 239 -1.99 8.51 -14.98
N GLU A 240 -1.82 9.78 -15.39
CA GLU A 240 -2.88 10.79 -15.24
C GLU A 240 -4.17 10.34 -15.95
N GLY A 241 -5.31 10.56 -15.29
CA GLY A 241 -6.61 10.15 -15.80
C GLY A 241 -7.00 8.70 -15.51
N ASP A 242 -6.09 7.84 -15.05
CA ASP A 242 -6.39 6.47 -14.62
C ASP A 242 -7.33 6.46 -13.40
N ILE A 243 -8.09 5.38 -13.24
CA ILE A 243 -9.03 5.20 -12.12
C ILE A 243 -8.37 4.40 -11.01
N VAL A 244 -8.22 5.02 -9.85
CA VAL A 244 -7.77 4.41 -8.59
C VAL A 244 -8.99 4.03 -7.75
N LEU A 245 -9.08 2.78 -7.35
CA LEU A 245 -10.12 2.25 -6.45
C LEU A 245 -9.51 1.93 -5.08
N ASP A 246 -10.14 2.45 -4.02
CA ASP A 246 -9.92 1.98 -2.65
C ASP A 246 -11.21 1.37 -2.10
N PRO A 247 -11.36 0.04 -2.10
CA PRO A 247 -12.56 -0.64 -1.63
C PRO A 247 -12.74 -0.68 -0.11
N PHE A 248 -11.78 -0.14 0.67
CA PHE A 248 -11.83 0.04 2.12
C PHE A 248 -11.29 1.42 2.47
N SER A 249 -11.90 2.46 1.89
CA SER A 249 -11.31 3.79 1.77
C SER A 249 -11.09 4.51 3.11
N GLY A 250 -11.84 4.19 4.15
CA GLY A 250 -11.69 4.76 5.48
C GLY A 250 -11.55 6.28 5.45
N SER A 251 -10.34 6.77 5.70
CA SER A 251 -10.00 8.21 5.67
C SER A 251 -9.85 8.80 4.27
N GLY A 252 -10.03 8.03 3.21
CA GLY A 252 -9.87 8.46 1.83
C GLY A 252 -8.44 8.77 1.40
N THR A 253 -7.42 8.21 2.05
CA THR A 253 -6.01 8.59 1.76
C THR A 253 -5.59 8.25 0.33
N ALA A 254 -5.98 7.08 -0.21
CA ALA A 254 -5.69 6.73 -1.60
C ALA A 254 -6.43 7.65 -2.58
N CYS A 255 -7.71 7.95 -2.29
CA CYS A 255 -8.53 8.86 -3.09
C CYS A 255 -7.95 10.29 -3.10
N PHE A 256 -7.54 10.80 -1.94
CA PHE A 256 -6.89 12.10 -1.80
C PHE A 256 -5.62 12.20 -2.64
N VAL A 257 -4.77 11.18 -2.59
CA VAL A 257 -3.54 11.15 -3.40
C VAL A 257 -3.87 11.06 -4.89
N ALA A 258 -4.84 10.25 -5.27
CA ALA A 258 -5.27 10.13 -6.66
C ALA A 258 -5.72 11.49 -7.23
N GLU A 259 -6.59 12.21 -6.52
CA GLU A 259 -7.04 13.55 -6.90
C GLU A 259 -5.87 14.53 -7.02
N LYS A 260 -5.02 14.60 -5.99
CA LYS A 260 -3.83 15.48 -5.94
C LYS A 260 -2.93 15.34 -7.18
N PHE A 261 -2.88 14.15 -7.76
CA PHE A 261 -2.03 13.84 -8.91
C PHE A 261 -2.82 13.62 -10.21
N ASN A 262 -4.01 14.18 -10.35
CA ASN A 262 -4.84 14.13 -11.56
C ASN A 262 -5.26 12.70 -11.97
N ARG A 263 -5.44 11.79 -11.01
CA ARG A 263 -6.08 10.49 -11.24
C ARG A 263 -7.55 10.60 -10.84
N ARG A 264 -8.41 9.90 -11.55
CA ARG A 264 -9.78 9.69 -11.10
C ARG A 264 -9.79 8.65 -9.98
N TRP A 265 -10.79 8.68 -9.12
CA TRP A 265 -10.81 7.78 -7.98
C TRP A 265 -12.22 7.37 -7.59
N ILE A 266 -12.31 6.24 -6.89
CA ILE A 266 -13.51 5.76 -6.24
C ILE A 266 -13.11 5.21 -4.87
N GLY A 267 -13.74 5.70 -3.81
CA GLY A 267 -13.60 5.19 -2.46
C GLY A 267 -14.86 4.46 -2.03
N ILE A 268 -14.74 3.25 -1.49
CA ILE A 268 -15.88 2.52 -0.93
C ILE A 268 -15.60 2.26 0.55
N ASP A 269 -16.58 2.52 1.41
CA ASP A 269 -16.50 2.14 2.83
C ASP A 269 -17.86 1.74 3.37
N ALA A 270 -17.90 0.69 4.18
CA ALA A 270 -19.13 0.22 4.81
C ALA A 270 -19.61 1.16 5.94
N ASN A 271 -18.71 2.00 6.46
CA ASN A 271 -19.03 2.99 7.49
C ASN A 271 -19.34 4.34 6.82
N LYS A 272 -20.60 4.77 6.93
CA LYS A 272 -21.08 6.03 6.38
C LYS A 272 -20.32 7.25 6.91
N ASP A 273 -20.03 7.25 8.22
CA ASP A 273 -19.32 8.37 8.85
C ASP A 273 -17.92 8.56 8.27
N TYR A 274 -17.25 7.45 7.90
CA TYR A 274 -15.94 7.52 7.26
C TYR A 274 -16.02 8.13 5.85
N CYS A 275 -17.04 7.77 5.06
CA CYS A 275 -17.26 8.37 3.75
C CYS A 275 -17.50 9.89 3.86
N GLU A 276 -18.32 10.32 4.82
CA GLU A 276 -18.60 11.74 5.05
C GLU A 276 -17.36 12.51 5.50
N LEU A 277 -16.59 11.96 6.45
CA LEU A 277 -15.32 12.54 6.91
C LEU A 277 -14.27 12.62 5.82
N ALA A 278 -14.15 11.57 4.99
CA ALA A 278 -13.24 11.56 3.87
C ALA A 278 -13.62 12.63 2.84
N GLN A 279 -14.91 12.76 2.53
CA GLN A 279 -15.42 13.81 1.63
C GLN A 279 -15.14 15.22 2.16
N GLU A 280 -15.29 15.44 3.46
CA GLU A 280 -15.00 16.72 4.10
C GLU A 280 -13.50 17.02 4.07
N ARG A 281 -12.68 16.04 4.38
CA ARG A 281 -11.22 16.15 4.25
C ARG A 281 -10.80 16.58 2.85
N MET A 282 -11.35 15.94 1.80
CA MET A 282 -11.06 16.30 0.41
C MET A 282 -11.31 17.77 0.11
N LYS A 283 -12.43 18.32 0.61
CA LYS A 283 -12.80 19.74 0.43
C LYS A 283 -11.88 20.72 1.18
N LEU A 284 -11.24 20.28 2.24
CA LEU A 284 -10.38 21.15 3.08
C LEU A 284 -8.91 21.09 2.68
N GLU A 285 -8.45 19.99 2.06
CA GLU A 285 -7.04 19.77 1.77
C GLU A 285 -6.70 19.90 0.26
N LEU A 286 -7.70 19.93 -0.63
CA LEU A 286 -7.56 20.15 -2.07
C LEU A 286 -8.17 21.47 -2.52
#